data_3809c6dfcd14c8b61f0d0db77cf46d9d
#
_entry.id   3809c6dfcd14c8b61f0d0db77cf46d9d
#
_cell.length_a   1.000
_cell.length_b   1.000
_cell.length_c   1.000
_cell.angle_alpha   90.00
_cell.angle_beta   90.00
_cell.angle_gamma   90.00
#
_symmetry.space_group_name_H-M   'P 1'
#
loop_
_entity.id
_entity.type
_entity.pdbx_description
1 polymer ?
#
loop_
_entity_poly.entity_id
_entity_poly.type
_entity_poly.pdbx_seq_one_letter_code
_entity_poly.pdbx_strand_id
1 'polypeptide(L)'
;RAWKADQKNWQRIIDVNLMSVIYGLNLFVDEMVASQERCHIINTSSMAGIIVGPALAPYTTTKHAVVGLTRTLHEDLAGNDMVGVSVLCPGLVKTNIIERDHLGLDLDESSIDQHESAKNNAQWLADGVKEGMTPEDLATIVFKKIERNEFWILTHPEFVEVYKTY
;
A
#
# COMPACT_ATOMS: atom_id res chain seq x y z
N ARG A 1 -1.64 16.39 -11.12
CA ARG A 1 -3.01 16.05 -11.58
C ARG A 1 -2.96 14.74 -12.35
N ALA A 2 -3.96 13.87 -12.17
CA ALA A 2 -3.99 12.51 -12.72
C ALA A 2 -3.67 12.46 -14.24
N TRP A 3 -4.19 13.40 -15.03
CA TRP A 3 -3.99 13.47 -16.50
C TRP A 3 -2.68 14.13 -16.93
N LYS A 4 -1.81 14.53 -15.98
CA LYS A 4 -0.51 15.14 -16.25
C LYS A 4 0.66 14.22 -15.84
N ALA A 5 0.37 13.11 -15.16
CA ALA A 5 1.42 12.16 -14.79
C ALA A 5 2.05 11.55 -16.04
N ASP A 6 3.39 11.56 -16.09
CA ASP A 6 4.16 11.04 -17.21
C ASP A 6 3.99 9.52 -17.36
N GLN A 7 3.97 9.03 -18.60
CA GLN A 7 3.78 7.61 -18.90
C GLN A 7 4.91 6.74 -18.34
N LYS A 8 6.16 7.24 -18.34
CA LYS A 8 7.29 6.48 -17.77
C LYS A 8 7.14 6.32 -16.26
N ASN A 9 6.68 7.37 -15.59
CA ASN A 9 6.38 7.32 -14.16
C ASN A 9 5.23 6.35 -13.86
N TRP A 10 4.16 6.34 -14.66
CA TRP A 10 3.10 5.34 -14.56
C TRP A 10 3.65 3.94 -14.65
N GLN A 11 4.44 3.62 -15.69
CA GLN A 11 5.00 2.29 -15.88
C GLN A 11 5.89 1.88 -14.70
N ARG A 12 6.81 2.77 -14.27
CA ARG A 12 7.70 2.51 -13.13
C ARG A 12 6.93 2.17 -11.85
N ILE A 13 5.90 2.95 -11.53
CA ILE A 13 5.11 2.73 -10.31
C ILE A 13 4.27 1.44 -10.41
N ILE A 14 3.74 1.11 -11.57
CA ILE A 14 3.06 -0.16 -11.79
C ILE A 14 4.04 -1.32 -11.60
N ASP A 15 5.22 -1.26 -12.20
CA ASP A 15 6.21 -2.34 -12.12
C ASP A 15 6.69 -2.55 -10.68
N VAL A 16 6.95 -1.47 -9.94
CA VAL A 16 7.44 -1.56 -8.56
C VAL A 16 6.34 -1.92 -7.58
N ASN A 17 5.17 -1.29 -7.63
CA ASN A 17 4.16 -1.43 -6.59
C ASN A 17 3.18 -2.59 -6.81
N LEU A 18 2.91 -2.94 -8.06
CA LEU A 18 1.92 -3.95 -8.41
C LEU A 18 2.56 -5.21 -8.98
N MET A 19 3.38 -5.09 -10.02
CA MET A 19 3.96 -6.28 -10.67
C MET A 19 4.87 -7.06 -9.73
N SER A 20 5.61 -6.39 -8.83
CA SER A 20 6.41 -7.09 -7.83
C SER A 20 5.58 -7.97 -6.90
N VAL A 21 4.39 -7.52 -6.51
CA VAL A 21 3.44 -8.31 -5.70
C VAL A 21 2.94 -9.50 -6.51
N ILE A 22 2.52 -9.29 -7.76
CA ILE A 22 2.05 -10.36 -8.65
C ILE A 22 3.13 -11.43 -8.84
N TYR A 23 4.38 -11.03 -9.06
CA TYR A 23 5.50 -11.97 -9.20
C TYR A 23 5.75 -12.76 -7.90
N GLY A 24 5.66 -12.11 -6.75
CA GLY A 24 5.76 -12.78 -5.47
C GLY A 24 4.67 -13.85 -5.28
N LEU A 25 3.42 -13.52 -5.60
CA LEU A 25 2.31 -14.49 -5.52
C LEU A 25 2.54 -15.67 -6.47
N ASN A 26 2.91 -15.42 -7.71
CA ASN A 26 3.17 -16.48 -8.69
C ASN A 26 4.32 -17.41 -8.31
N LEU A 27 5.30 -16.91 -7.55
CA LEU A 27 6.46 -17.71 -7.15
C LEU A 27 6.21 -18.53 -5.88
N PHE A 28 5.40 -18.05 -4.94
CA PHE A 28 5.38 -18.62 -3.60
C PHE A 28 4.05 -19.29 -3.22
N VAL A 29 2.90 -18.87 -3.79
CA VAL A 29 1.58 -19.32 -3.28
C VAL A 29 1.40 -20.82 -3.45
N ASP A 30 1.73 -21.38 -4.61
CA ASP A 30 1.59 -22.83 -4.86
C ASP A 30 2.43 -23.66 -3.90
N GLU A 31 3.67 -23.24 -3.62
CA GLU A 31 4.56 -23.94 -2.67
C GLU A 31 4.04 -23.81 -1.23
N MET A 32 3.52 -22.64 -0.84
CA MET A 32 2.93 -22.44 0.49
C MET A 32 1.71 -23.34 0.70
N VAL A 33 0.85 -23.45 -0.31
CA VAL A 33 -0.31 -24.35 -0.27
C VAL A 33 0.12 -25.82 -0.20
N ALA A 34 1.12 -26.21 -0.99
CA ALA A 34 1.62 -27.59 -1.05
C ALA A 34 2.36 -28.04 0.21
N SER A 35 3.00 -27.11 0.93
CA SER A 35 3.79 -27.40 2.12
C SER A 35 2.97 -27.98 3.28
N GLN A 36 1.68 -27.70 3.33
CA GLN A 36 0.79 -28.04 4.47
C GLN A 36 1.29 -27.47 5.82
N GLU A 37 2.18 -26.49 5.79
CA GLU A 37 2.65 -25.78 6.97
C GLU A 37 1.86 -24.49 7.18
N ARG A 38 1.70 -24.08 8.44
CA ARG A 38 1.07 -22.79 8.73
C ARG A 38 1.94 -21.65 8.24
N CYS A 39 1.41 -20.85 7.33
CA CYS A 39 2.08 -19.68 6.79
C CYS A 39 1.11 -18.53 6.57
N HIS A 40 1.63 -17.35 6.28
CA HIS A 40 0.83 -16.15 6.12
C HIS A 40 1.38 -15.25 5.02
N ILE A 41 0.52 -14.83 4.12
CA ILE A 41 0.84 -13.89 3.05
C ILE A 41 0.37 -12.49 3.47
N ILE A 42 1.29 -11.52 3.42
CA ILE A 42 0.96 -10.11 3.68
C ILE A 42 1.36 -9.29 2.46
N ASN A 43 0.37 -8.74 1.78
CA ASN A 43 0.63 -7.77 0.73
C ASN A 43 0.52 -6.34 1.29
N THR A 44 1.57 -5.55 1.11
CA THR A 44 1.62 -4.18 1.60
C THR A 44 1.00 -3.22 0.59
N SER A 45 -0.19 -2.76 0.90
CA SER A 45 -0.86 -1.66 0.21
C SER A 45 -0.51 -0.31 0.89
N SER A 46 -1.49 0.47 1.23
CA SER A 46 -1.43 1.76 1.93
C SER A 46 -2.85 2.18 2.30
N MET A 47 -3.02 3.16 3.16
CA MET A 47 -4.29 3.91 3.25
C MET A 47 -4.69 4.52 1.91
N ALA A 48 -3.71 4.86 1.04
CA ALA A 48 -3.96 5.27 -0.34
C ALA A 48 -4.53 4.15 -1.25
N GLY A 49 -4.63 2.92 -0.77
CA GLY A 49 -5.37 1.83 -1.41
C GLY A 49 -6.85 1.76 -1.01
N ILE A 50 -7.29 2.65 -0.12
CA ILE A 50 -8.67 2.73 0.40
C ILE A 50 -9.24 4.13 0.18
N ILE A 51 -8.46 5.17 0.47
CA ILE A 51 -8.82 6.58 0.28
C ILE A 51 -7.98 7.21 -0.82
N VAL A 52 -8.42 8.34 -1.34
CA VAL A 52 -7.73 9.03 -2.44
C VAL A 52 -7.28 10.43 -2.02
N GLY A 53 -6.17 10.89 -2.60
CA GLY A 53 -5.67 12.24 -2.43
C GLY A 53 -5.20 12.85 -3.76
N PRO A 54 -5.09 14.16 -3.86
CA PRO A 54 -4.64 14.82 -5.07
C PRO A 54 -3.17 14.50 -5.38
N ALA A 55 -2.82 14.52 -6.66
CA ALA A 55 -1.45 14.35 -7.18
C ALA A 55 -0.78 12.97 -6.95
N LEU A 56 -1.52 11.96 -6.50
CA LEU A 56 -1.02 10.62 -6.22
C LEU A 56 -1.58 9.55 -7.18
N ALA A 57 -2.05 9.91 -8.38
CA ALA A 57 -2.79 8.99 -9.24
C ALA A 57 -2.07 7.65 -9.53
N PRO A 58 -0.80 7.58 -9.95
CA PRO A 58 -0.13 6.31 -10.17
C PRO A 58 -0.02 5.47 -8.89
N TYR A 59 0.38 6.10 -7.80
CA TYR A 59 0.52 5.44 -6.50
C TYR A 59 -0.83 4.91 -5.99
N THR A 60 -1.83 5.76 -5.91
CA THR A 60 -3.18 5.42 -5.44
C THR A 60 -3.78 4.28 -6.26
N THR A 61 -3.66 4.34 -7.59
CA THR A 61 -4.15 3.29 -8.49
C THR A 61 -3.49 1.95 -8.19
N THR A 62 -2.16 1.92 -8.06
CA THR A 62 -1.44 0.66 -7.78
C THR A 62 -1.78 0.11 -6.38
N LYS A 63 -1.95 0.97 -5.38
CA LYS A 63 -2.31 0.53 -4.03
C LYS A 63 -3.75 0.01 -3.93
N HIS A 64 -4.70 0.58 -4.68
CA HIS A 64 -6.05 0.01 -4.84
C HIS A 64 -6.00 -1.35 -5.55
N ALA A 65 -5.16 -1.48 -6.59
CA ALA A 65 -4.98 -2.75 -7.28
C ALA A 65 -4.42 -3.84 -6.35
N VAL A 66 -3.45 -3.53 -5.48
CA VAL A 66 -2.94 -4.46 -4.47
C VAL A 66 -4.03 -4.89 -3.49
N VAL A 67 -4.91 -3.99 -3.06
CA VAL A 67 -6.06 -4.34 -2.22
C VAL A 67 -6.97 -5.32 -2.94
N GLY A 68 -7.35 -5.03 -4.19
CA GLY A 68 -8.21 -5.89 -5.00
C GLY A 68 -7.59 -7.28 -5.21
N LEU A 69 -6.32 -7.32 -5.62
CA LEU A 69 -5.56 -8.56 -5.80
C LEU A 69 -5.52 -9.41 -4.51
N THR A 70 -5.23 -8.78 -3.36
CA THR A 70 -5.13 -9.49 -2.09
C THR A 70 -6.48 -10.02 -1.63
N ARG A 71 -7.57 -9.28 -1.89
CA ARG A 71 -8.94 -9.76 -1.60
C ARG A 71 -9.27 -10.98 -2.45
N THR A 72 -8.96 -10.95 -3.74
CA THR A 72 -9.17 -12.10 -4.62
C THR A 72 -8.38 -13.31 -4.14
N LEU A 73 -7.09 -13.13 -3.79
CA LEU A 73 -6.27 -14.21 -3.24
C LEU A 73 -6.87 -14.80 -1.95
N HIS A 74 -7.43 -13.96 -1.07
CA HIS A 74 -8.09 -14.42 0.15
C HIS A 74 -9.31 -15.30 -0.15
N GLU A 75 -10.13 -14.91 -1.14
CA GLU A 75 -11.28 -15.70 -1.58
C GLU A 75 -10.85 -16.99 -2.30
N ASP A 76 -9.80 -16.94 -3.14
CA ASP A 76 -9.25 -18.11 -3.84
C ASP A 76 -8.70 -19.16 -2.86
N LEU A 77 -8.21 -18.73 -1.70
CA LEU A 77 -7.72 -19.61 -0.63
C LEU A 77 -8.78 -19.90 0.44
N ALA A 78 -10.04 -19.53 0.22
CA ALA A 78 -11.12 -19.82 1.15
C ALA A 78 -11.26 -21.34 1.36
N GLY A 79 -11.21 -21.76 2.63
CA GLY A 79 -11.20 -23.19 3.01
C GLY A 79 -9.81 -23.80 3.17
N ASN A 80 -8.74 -23.06 2.92
CA ASN A 80 -7.38 -23.47 3.29
C ASN A 80 -7.02 -22.88 4.66
N ASP A 81 -7.08 -23.71 5.70
CA ASP A 81 -6.79 -23.27 7.08
C ASP A 81 -5.29 -23.09 7.37
N MET A 82 -4.42 -23.46 6.44
CA MET A 82 -2.96 -23.40 6.63
C MET A 82 -2.36 -22.09 6.11
N VAL A 83 -2.97 -21.45 5.11
CA VAL A 83 -2.44 -20.22 4.49
C VAL A 83 -3.31 -19.03 4.84
N GLY A 84 -2.84 -18.19 5.75
CA GLY A 84 -3.48 -16.92 6.06
C GLY A 84 -3.16 -15.83 5.01
N VAL A 85 -4.07 -14.90 4.81
CA VAL A 85 -3.89 -13.77 3.88
C VAL A 85 -4.31 -12.47 4.54
N SER A 86 -3.43 -11.46 4.51
CA SER A 86 -3.72 -10.11 4.99
C SER A 86 -3.31 -9.05 3.99
N VAL A 87 -4.06 -7.96 3.97
CA VAL A 87 -3.65 -6.71 3.32
C VAL A 87 -3.26 -5.67 4.37
N LEU A 88 -2.00 -5.25 4.33
CA LEU A 88 -1.48 -4.20 5.20
C LEU A 88 -1.70 -2.84 4.54
N CYS A 89 -2.44 -1.97 5.22
CA CYS A 89 -2.75 -0.62 4.76
C CYS A 89 -2.20 0.42 5.77
N PRO A 90 -0.90 0.73 5.73
CA PRO A 90 -0.33 1.73 6.61
C PRO A 90 -0.80 3.14 6.24
N GLY A 91 -0.91 3.99 7.26
CA GLY A 91 -0.93 5.44 7.10
C GLY A 91 0.49 6.01 7.05
N LEU A 92 0.74 7.06 7.80
CA LEU A 92 2.04 7.75 7.82
C LEU A 92 3.00 7.04 8.79
N VAL A 93 4.10 6.53 8.26
CA VAL A 93 5.13 5.80 9.01
C VAL A 93 6.49 6.46 8.76
N LYS A 94 7.29 6.59 9.81
CA LYS A 94 8.66 7.15 9.76
C LYS A 94 9.57 6.28 8.90
N THR A 95 9.68 6.59 7.64
CA THR A 95 10.51 5.87 6.65
C THR A 95 11.08 6.85 5.63
N ASN A 96 11.99 6.37 4.80
CA ASN A 96 12.58 7.16 3.71
C ASN A 96 11.72 7.12 2.43
N ILE A 97 10.41 6.89 2.55
CA ILE A 97 9.53 6.74 1.40
C ILE A 97 9.48 8.01 0.52
N ILE A 98 9.56 9.18 1.15
CA ILE A 98 9.57 10.47 0.44
C ILE A 98 10.93 10.68 -0.25
N GLU A 99 12.04 10.37 0.42
CA GLU A 99 13.40 10.59 -0.09
C GLU A 99 13.72 9.73 -1.32
N ARG A 100 13.09 8.56 -1.45
CA ARG A 100 13.32 7.60 -2.53
C ARG A 100 12.33 7.68 -3.67
N ASP A 101 11.46 8.68 -3.68
CA ASP A 101 10.40 8.84 -4.68
C ASP A 101 9.58 7.57 -4.96
N HIS A 102 9.30 6.80 -3.92
CA HIS A 102 8.45 5.61 -4.04
C HIS A 102 6.97 5.95 -4.28
N LEU A 103 6.58 7.20 -4.07
CA LEU A 103 5.22 7.67 -4.29
C LEU A 103 4.96 8.07 -5.75
N GLY A 104 6.00 8.06 -6.59
CA GLY A 104 5.90 8.56 -7.96
C GLY A 104 5.61 10.07 -8.02
N LEU A 105 5.96 10.75 -6.92
CA LEU A 105 6.09 12.20 -6.93
C LEU A 105 7.41 12.45 -7.64
N ASP A 106 7.35 12.88 -8.89
CA ASP A 106 8.52 13.39 -9.58
C ASP A 106 8.94 14.67 -8.86
N LEU A 107 9.94 14.54 -7.99
CA LEU A 107 10.41 15.62 -7.11
C LEU A 107 11.36 16.58 -7.83
N ASP A 108 11.62 16.38 -9.13
CA ASP A 108 12.24 17.41 -9.94
C ASP A 108 11.32 18.64 -9.95
N GLU A 109 11.83 19.77 -9.47
CA GLU A 109 11.07 21.03 -9.38
C GLU A 109 10.41 21.44 -10.71
N SER A 110 10.94 20.97 -11.84
CA SER A 110 10.37 21.20 -13.17
C SER A 110 9.12 20.38 -13.47
N SER A 111 8.94 19.26 -12.78
CA SER A 111 7.86 18.28 -13.03
C SER A 111 6.76 18.30 -11.98
N ILE A 112 7.01 18.91 -10.81
CA ILE A 112 5.98 19.08 -9.77
C ILE A 112 4.81 19.86 -10.34
N ASP A 113 3.63 19.26 -10.29
CA ASP A 113 2.40 19.98 -10.62
C ASP A 113 2.30 21.23 -9.72
N GLN A 114 2.47 22.40 -10.34
CA GLN A 114 2.47 23.68 -9.64
C GLN A 114 1.11 24.07 -9.04
N HIS A 115 0.13 23.18 -9.17
CA HIS A 115 -1.17 23.38 -8.57
C HIS A 115 -1.09 23.35 -7.04
N GLU A 116 -1.74 24.29 -6.39
CA GLU A 116 -1.67 24.48 -4.94
C GLU A 116 -2.04 23.18 -4.15
N SER A 117 -3.07 22.45 -4.59
CA SER A 117 -3.47 21.20 -3.94
C SER A 117 -2.41 20.11 -4.00
N ALA A 118 -1.59 20.05 -5.06
CA ALA A 118 -0.49 19.10 -5.17
C ALA A 118 0.65 19.45 -4.20
N LYS A 119 1.00 20.74 -4.12
CA LYS A 119 2.03 21.25 -3.20
C LYS A 119 1.62 21.02 -1.74
N ASN A 120 0.38 21.35 -1.40
CA ASN A 120 -0.13 21.17 -0.04
C ASN A 120 -0.15 19.70 0.35
N ASN A 121 -0.54 18.80 -0.57
CA ASN A 121 -0.50 17.36 -0.30
C ASN A 121 0.92 16.82 -0.14
N ALA A 122 1.87 17.27 -0.98
CA ALA A 122 3.28 16.87 -0.85
C ALA A 122 3.88 17.33 0.48
N GLN A 123 3.60 18.57 0.90
CA GLN A 123 4.05 19.08 2.19
C GLN A 123 3.43 18.30 3.36
N TRP A 124 2.13 18.07 3.31
CA TRP A 124 1.42 17.29 4.32
C TRP A 124 1.99 15.86 4.46
N LEU A 125 2.29 15.20 3.34
CA LEU A 125 2.92 13.87 3.35
C LEU A 125 4.33 13.92 3.96
N ALA A 126 5.13 14.91 3.57
CA ALA A 126 6.51 15.05 4.06
C ALA A 126 6.55 15.29 5.58
N ASP A 127 5.69 16.16 6.08
CA ASP A 127 5.60 16.47 7.51
C ASP A 127 5.02 15.28 8.28
N GLY A 128 3.95 14.69 7.77
CA GLY A 128 3.30 13.56 8.40
C GLY A 128 4.17 12.29 8.46
N VAL A 129 5.04 12.04 7.48
CA VAL A 129 6.01 10.94 7.55
C VAL A 129 7.05 11.18 8.64
N LYS A 130 7.51 12.41 8.85
CA LYS A 130 8.46 12.74 9.93
C LYS A 130 7.88 12.50 11.33
N GLU A 131 6.59 12.76 11.50
CA GLU A 131 5.87 12.63 12.77
C GLU A 131 5.10 11.32 12.89
N GLY A 132 5.09 10.51 11.85
CA GLY A 132 4.32 9.28 11.74
C GLY A 132 4.69 8.19 12.74
N MET A 133 3.96 7.09 12.70
CA MET A 133 4.20 5.89 13.50
C MET A 133 5.62 5.36 13.27
N THR A 134 6.26 4.80 14.31
CA THR A 134 7.55 4.14 14.13
C THR A 134 7.40 2.80 13.41
N PRO A 135 8.42 2.32 12.67
CA PRO A 135 8.39 0.98 12.08
C PRO A 135 8.21 -0.14 13.12
N GLU A 136 8.73 0.04 14.33
CA GLU A 136 8.64 -0.91 15.43
C GLU A 136 7.20 -1.03 15.95
N ASP A 137 6.50 0.09 16.10
CA ASP A 137 5.09 0.10 16.50
C ASP A 137 4.21 -0.53 15.41
N LEU A 138 4.49 -0.20 14.14
CA LEU A 138 3.83 -0.82 13.01
C LEU A 138 4.00 -2.34 13.03
N ALA A 139 5.24 -2.82 13.18
CA ALA A 139 5.54 -4.25 13.23
C ALA A 139 4.76 -4.95 14.36
N THR A 140 4.69 -4.32 15.53
CA THR A 140 3.92 -4.84 16.67
C THR A 140 2.44 -5.03 16.34
N ILE A 141 1.83 -4.07 15.63
CA ILE A 141 0.44 -4.17 15.18
C ILE A 141 0.30 -5.32 14.16
N VAL A 142 1.21 -5.38 13.19
CA VAL A 142 1.19 -6.40 12.12
C VAL A 142 1.22 -7.80 12.71
N PHE A 143 2.18 -8.11 13.59
CA PHE A 143 2.28 -9.45 14.20
C PHE A 143 1.04 -9.84 14.99
N LYS A 144 0.47 -8.94 15.78
CA LYS A 144 -0.78 -9.20 16.52
C LYS A 144 -1.95 -9.52 15.58
N LYS A 145 -2.01 -8.89 14.42
CA LYS A 145 -3.07 -9.12 13.42
C LYS A 145 -2.86 -10.45 12.68
N ILE A 146 -1.62 -10.81 12.35
CA ILE A 146 -1.27 -12.11 11.79
C ILE A 146 -1.67 -13.25 12.73
N GLU A 147 -1.32 -13.16 14.01
CA GLU A 147 -1.68 -14.17 15.02
C GLU A 147 -3.20 -14.43 15.10
N ARG A 148 -4.00 -13.41 14.79
CA ARG A 148 -5.47 -13.48 14.77
C ARG A 148 -6.05 -13.82 13.40
N ASN A 149 -5.20 -14.03 12.40
CA ASN A 149 -5.59 -14.24 10.99
C ASN A 149 -6.55 -13.16 10.46
N GLU A 150 -6.33 -11.89 10.84
CA GLU A 150 -7.17 -10.78 10.41
C GLU A 150 -6.80 -10.36 8.99
N PHE A 151 -7.77 -10.30 8.08
CA PHE A 151 -7.54 -9.89 6.70
C PHE A 151 -7.09 -8.43 6.57
N TRP A 152 -7.78 -7.50 7.25
CA TRP A 152 -7.45 -6.08 7.21
C TRP A 152 -6.49 -5.70 8.31
N ILE A 153 -5.28 -5.25 7.95
CA ILE A 153 -4.31 -4.67 8.88
C ILE A 153 -4.29 -3.15 8.66
N LEU A 154 -5.20 -2.46 9.34
CA LEU A 154 -5.33 -1.00 9.31
C LEU A 154 -4.59 -0.44 10.53
N THR A 155 -3.53 0.34 10.30
CA THR A 155 -2.68 0.89 11.38
C THR A 155 -3.13 2.27 11.84
N HIS A 156 -3.97 2.93 11.05
CA HIS A 156 -4.50 4.27 11.29
C HIS A 156 -6.03 4.25 11.04
N PRO A 157 -6.80 3.69 11.98
CA PRO A 157 -8.23 3.46 11.77
C PRO A 157 -9.04 4.77 11.60
N GLU A 158 -8.51 5.89 12.05
CA GLU A 158 -9.10 7.22 11.87
C GLU A 158 -9.29 7.61 10.40
N PHE A 159 -8.45 7.12 9.50
CA PHE A 159 -8.60 7.37 8.06
C PHE A 159 -9.78 6.60 7.43
N VAL A 160 -10.23 5.51 8.07
CA VAL A 160 -11.37 4.73 7.57
C VAL A 160 -12.67 5.52 7.72
N GLU A 161 -12.80 6.35 8.75
CA GLU A 161 -13.96 7.22 8.92
C GLU A 161 -14.05 8.27 7.81
N VAL A 162 -12.90 8.72 7.28
CA VAL A 162 -12.87 9.63 6.11
C VAL A 162 -13.45 8.95 4.88
N TYR A 163 -13.18 7.64 4.67
CA TYR A 163 -13.73 6.88 3.55
C TYR A 163 -15.26 6.77 3.58
N LYS A 164 -15.86 6.68 4.76
CA LYS A 164 -17.32 6.58 4.90
C LYS A 164 -18.06 7.85 4.49
N THR A 165 -17.34 8.94 4.27
CA THR A 165 -17.91 10.24 3.86
C THR A 165 -17.90 10.46 2.35
N TYR A 166 -17.33 9.54 1.57
CA TYR A 166 -17.36 9.51 0.11
C TYR A 166 -18.31 8.41 -0.39
#